data_4d208f7cffc160d063197e1cfed9104f
#
_entry.id   4d208f7cffc160d063197e1cfed9104f
#
_cell.length_a   1.000
_cell.length_b   1.000
_cell.length_c   1.000
_cell.angle_alpha   90.00
_cell.angle_beta   90.00
_cell.angle_gamma   90.00
#
_symmetry.space_group_name_H-M   'P 1'
#
loop_
_entity.id
_entity.type
_entity.pdbx_description
1 polymer ?
#
loop_
_entity_poly.entity_id
_entity_poly.type
_entity_poly.pdbx_seq_one_letter_code
_entity_poly.pdbx_strand_id
1 'polypeptide(L)'
;RLKKYAAVSAIALAGGMTTAAHAADSVNVAFFLEWATPNQISKVDKAYDDAMGVDVKWTDFSTGVQMTEAMLAGDIDIAYSQGLAPFVTAIQQGAPLKMVSVAVVYEANDCFVKDGLGITSANASELEGKTVAVPLNTMADFSFRKQMAALDVDMSTMTIVDQAPADGAVSLADGSVAMACIFGGASAKAAGEVGKPIM
;
A
#
# COMPACT_ATOMS: atom_id res chain seq x y z
N ARG A 1 -66.52 -52.83 -4.45
CA ARG A 1 -65.45 -52.64 -3.41
C ARG A 1 -64.66 -51.38 -3.75
N LEU A 2 -65.03 -50.25 -3.15
CA LEU A 2 -64.28 -48.97 -3.25
C LEU A 2 -63.10 -49.02 -2.28
N LYS A 3 -61.88 -48.80 -2.79
CA LYS A 3 -60.73 -48.46 -1.95
C LYS A 3 -60.60 -46.97 -1.86
N LYS A 4 -60.74 -46.43 -0.65
CA LYS A 4 -60.47 -45.03 -0.32
C LYS A 4 -58.96 -44.79 -0.20
N TYR A 5 -58.42 -43.90 -1.02
CA TYR A 5 -57.07 -43.41 -0.85
C TYR A 5 -57.09 -42.13 0.01
N ALA A 6 -56.54 -42.22 1.20
CA ALA A 6 -56.28 -41.06 2.04
C ALA A 6 -54.99 -40.38 1.57
N ALA A 7 -55.11 -39.15 1.06
CA ALA A 7 -53.96 -38.31 0.76
C ALA A 7 -53.47 -37.62 2.05
N VAL A 8 -52.25 -37.96 2.48
CA VAL A 8 -51.54 -37.30 3.55
C VAL A 8 -50.78 -36.11 2.96
N SER A 9 -51.25 -34.91 3.17
CA SER A 9 -50.52 -33.70 2.80
C SER A 9 -49.43 -33.42 3.84
N ALA A 10 -48.18 -33.64 3.49
CA ALA A 10 -47.01 -33.23 4.27
C ALA A 10 -46.75 -31.73 4.01
N ILE A 11 -47.07 -30.92 4.98
CA ILE A 11 -46.66 -29.49 4.99
C ILE A 11 -45.20 -29.46 5.39
N ALA A 12 -44.32 -29.21 4.43
CA ALA A 12 -42.91 -28.90 4.70
C ALA A 12 -42.82 -27.46 5.24
N LEU A 13 -42.60 -27.31 6.54
CA LEU A 13 -42.17 -26.06 7.12
C LEU A 13 -40.73 -25.79 6.64
N ALA A 14 -40.56 -24.98 5.60
CA ALA A 14 -39.28 -24.39 5.26
C ALA A 14 -38.94 -23.36 6.34
N GLY A 15 -38.25 -23.81 7.39
CA GLY A 15 -37.63 -22.91 8.37
C GLY A 15 -36.55 -22.09 7.66
N GLY A 16 -36.89 -20.85 7.40
CA GLY A 16 -35.86 -19.89 6.91
C GLY A 16 -34.81 -19.75 8.01
N MET A 17 -33.64 -20.35 7.80
CA MET A 17 -32.43 -20.00 8.54
C MET A 17 -32.07 -18.57 8.15
N THR A 18 -32.56 -17.59 8.90
CA THR A 18 -31.95 -16.26 8.88
C THR A 18 -30.56 -16.43 9.47
N THR A 19 -29.55 -16.46 8.62
CA THR A 19 -28.17 -16.25 9.05
C THR A 19 -28.16 -14.84 9.66
N ALA A 20 -28.19 -14.75 10.97
CA ALA A 20 -27.87 -13.50 11.65
C ALA A 20 -26.46 -13.13 11.16
N ALA A 21 -26.36 -12.03 10.43
CA ALA A 21 -25.05 -11.44 10.16
C ALA A 21 -24.49 -11.07 11.53
N HIS A 22 -23.55 -11.87 12.04
CA HIS A 22 -22.78 -11.47 13.21
C HIS A 22 -22.06 -10.19 12.81
N ALA A 23 -22.35 -9.09 13.49
CA ALA A 23 -21.50 -7.93 13.45
C ALA A 23 -20.09 -8.38 13.88
N ALA A 24 -19.06 -8.02 13.14
CA ALA A 24 -17.71 -8.34 13.51
C ALA A 24 -17.42 -7.71 14.87
N ASP A 25 -16.82 -8.45 15.81
CA ASP A 25 -16.45 -7.92 17.13
C ASP A 25 -15.31 -6.91 17.04
N SER A 26 -14.58 -6.91 15.94
CA SER A 26 -13.49 -5.96 15.66
C SER A 26 -13.28 -5.80 14.15
N VAL A 27 -12.66 -4.67 13.76
CA VAL A 27 -12.20 -4.39 12.39
C VAL A 27 -10.69 -4.21 12.40
N ASN A 28 -9.99 -4.95 11.54
CA ASN A 28 -8.53 -4.88 11.41
C ASN A 28 -8.16 -3.91 10.30
N VAL A 29 -7.41 -2.86 10.63
CA VAL A 29 -7.07 -1.77 9.71
C VAL A 29 -5.57 -1.67 9.53
N ALA A 30 -5.10 -1.76 8.30
CA ALA A 30 -3.71 -1.47 7.95
C ALA A 30 -3.50 0.04 7.78
N PHE A 31 -2.35 0.54 8.20
CA PHE A 31 -1.96 1.94 8.02
C PHE A 31 -0.44 2.09 7.81
N PHE A 32 -0.01 3.28 7.39
CA PHE A 32 1.41 3.63 7.35
C PHE A 32 1.79 4.45 8.59
N LEU A 33 2.77 3.96 9.35
CA LEU A 33 3.28 4.68 10.51
C LEU A 33 4.03 5.96 10.09
N GLU A 34 4.82 5.89 9.02
CA GLU A 34 5.61 7.03 8.53
C GLU A 34 4.80 8.05 7.76
N TRP A 35 3.58 7.72 7.39
CA TRP A 35 2.71 8.60 6.65
C TRP A 35 1.51 9.04 7.50
N ALA A 36 1.76 9.98 8.38
CA ALA A 36 0.74 10.56 9.24
C ALA A 36 -0.16 11.52 8.45
N THR A 37 -1.25 10.99 7.89
CA THR A 37 -2.31 11.84 7.33
C THR A 37 -3.13 12.47 8.46
N PRO A 38 -3.76 13.65 8.25
CA PRO A 38 -4.58 14.30 9.29
C PRO A 38 -5.68 13.40 9.86
N ASN A 39 -6.22 12.49 9.05
CA ASN A 39 -7.28 11.56 9.45
C ASN A 39 -6.82 10.56 10.52
N GLN A 40 -5.51 10.35 10.70
CA GLN A 40 -5.00 9.46 11.75
C GLN A 40 -5.17 10.01 13.17
N ILE A 41 -5.51 11.29 13.33
CA ILE A 41 -5.94 11.84 14.63
C ILE A 41 -7.13 11.04 15.15
N SER A 42 -8.10 10.74 14.30
CA SER A 42 -9.28 9.93 14.65
C SER A 42 -8.95 8.50 15.11
N LYS A 43 -7.80 7.94 14.66
CA LYS A 43 -7.26 6.67 15.17
C LYS A 43 -6.83 6.82 16.64
N VAL A 44 -6.11 7.90 16.97
CA VAL A 44 -5.61 8.17 18.32
C VAL A 44 -6.77 8.43 19.28
N ASP A 45 -7.76 9.21 18.83
CA ASP A 45 -8.94 9.58 19.61
C ASP A 45 -10.00 8.48 19.69
N LYS A 46 -9.76 7.31 19.04
CA LYS A 46 -10.72 6.21 18.93
C LYS A 46 -12.06 6.58 18.31
N ALA A 47 -12.11 7.65 17.51
CA ALA A 47 -13.34 8.13 16.90
C ALA A 47 -13.95 7.10 15.93
N TYR A 48 -13.14 6.22 15.34
CA TYR A 48 -13.64 5.13 14.49
C TYR A 48 -14.29 4.03 15.32
N ASP A 49 -13.73 3.68 16.48
CA ASP A 49 -14.29 2.71 17.43
C ASP A 49 -15.66 3.17 17.90
N ASP A 50 -15.75 4.43 18.31
CA ASP A 50 -17.01 5.05 18.79
C ASP A 50 -18.07 5.12 17.69
N ALA A 51 -17.67 5.51 16.45
CA ALA A 51 -18.59 5.65 15.34
C ALA A 51 -19.13 4.30 14.82
N MET A 52 -18.30 3.25 14.87
CA MET A 52 -18.65 1.92 14.36
C MET A 52 -19.24 1.02 15.45
N GLY A 53 -19.02 1.34 16.73
CA GLY A 53 -19.44 0.52 17.86
C GLY A 53 -18.71 -0.82 17.97
N VAL A 54 -17.49 -0.90 17.42
CA VAL A 54 -16.63 -2.09 17.44
C VAL A 54 -15.18 -1.69 17.74
N ASP A 55 -14.37 -2.63 18.19
CA ASP A 55 -12.94 -2.40 18.41
C ASP A 55 -12.21 -2.29 17.06
N VAL A 56 -11.49 -1.20 16.81
CA VAL A 56 -10.70 -0.99 15.59
C VAL A 56 -9.23 -1.26 15.87
N LYS A 57 -8.72 -2.36 15.34
CA LYS A 57 -7.34 -2.81 15.51
C LYS A 57 -6.47 -2.29 14.38
N TRP A 58 -5.40 -1.60 14.72
CA TRP A 58 -4.50 -0.97 13.76
C TRP A 58 -3.17 -1.71 13.68
N THR A 59 -2.77 -2.07 12.45
CA THR A 59 -1.48 -2.71 12.16
C THR A 59 -0.73 -1.85 11.16
N ASP A 60 0.52 -1.48 11.46
CA ASP A 60 1.37 -0.73 10.57
C ASP A 60 2.04 -1.62 9.52
N PHE A 61 2.24 -1.04 8.34
CA PHE A 61 2.92 -1.68 7.21
C PHE A 61 3.88 -0.70 6.56
N SER A 62 4.97 -1.24 6.00
CA SER A 62 5.98 -0.43 5.31
C SER A 62 5.60 -0.09 3.87
N THR A 63 4.76 -0.92 3.21
CA THR A 63 4.34 -0.71 1.82
C THR A 63 2.87 -1.08 1.60
N GLY A 64 2.26 -0.48 0.57
CA GLY A 64 0.89 -0.84 0.16
C GLY A 64 0.78 -2.24 -0.44
N VAL A 65 1.88 -2.81 -0.92
CA VAL A 65 1.93 -4.21 -1.39
C VAL A 65 1.70 -5.15 -0.22
N GLN A 66 2.41 -4.96 0.89
CA GLN A 66 2.23 -5.75 2.12
C GLN A 66 0.80 -5.63 2.69
N MET A 67 0.19 -4.42 2.64
CA MET A 67 -1.22 -4.25 3.01
C MET A 67 -2.15 -5.10 2.13
N THR A 68 -1.89 -5.12 0.81
CA THR A 68 -2.67 -5.94 -0.14
C THR A 68 -2.55 -7.42 0.19
N GLU A 69 -1.35 -7.91 0.45
CA GLU A 69 -1.08 -9.30 0.81
C GLU A 69 -1.84 -9.69 2.09
N ALA A 70 -1.79 -8.86 3.12
CA ALA A 70 -2.50 -9.08 4.37
C ALA A 70 -4.05 -9.05 4.18
N MET A 71 -4.56 -8.18 3.30
CA MET A 71 -5.99 -8.19 2.94
C MET A 71 -6.39 -9.47 2.21
N LEU A 72 -5.59 -9.95 1.28
CA LEU A 72 -5.85 -11.19 0.55
C LEU A 72 -5.73 -12.44 1.44
N ALA A 73 -4.89 -12.39 2.47
CA ALA A 73 -4.78 -13.42 3.50
C ALA A 73 -5.99 -13.43 4.46
N GLY A 74 -6.76 -12.34 4.52
CA GLY A 74 -7.88 -12.19 5.43
C GLY A 74 -7.50 -11.65 6.82
N ASP A 75 -6.27 -11.17 6.99
CA ASP A 75 -5.77 -10.61 8.26
C ASP A 75 -6.19 -9.15 8.44
N ILE A 76 -6.46 -8.45 7.35
CA ILE A 76 -6.82 -7.03 7.30
C ILE A 76 -8.12 -6.85 6.52
N ASP A 77 -9.05 -6.11 7.09
CA ASP A 77 -10.34 -5.77 6.51
C ASP A 77 -10.28 -4.48 5.67
N ILE A 78 -9.50 -3.50 6.12
CA ILE A 78 -9.39 -2.18 5.49
C ILE A 78 -7.91 -1.77 5.41
N ALA A 79 -7.44 -1.44 4.20
CA ALA A 79 -6.14 -0.78 4.02
C ALA A 79 -6.36 0.74 3.97
N TYR A 80 -5.98 1.43 5.04
CA TYR A 80 -6.13 2.87 5.17
C TYR A 80 -4.99 3.60 4.47
N SER A 81 -5.33 4.51 3.55
CA SER A 81 -4.39 5.30 2.74
C SER A 81 -3.40 4.50 1.89
N GLN A 82 -3.77 3.28 1.48
CA GLN A 82 -2.98 2.53 0.51
C GLN A 82 -2.81 3.33 -0.80
N GLY A 83 -1.60 3.28 -1.39
CA GLY A 83 -1.31 3.95 -2.65
C GLY A 83 -2.10 3.36 -3.83
N LEU A 84 -2.37 4.20 -4.84
CA LEU A 84 -3.14 3.78 -6.01
C LEU A 84 -2.44 2.67 -6.82
N ALA A 85 -1.11 2.72 -6.97
CA ALA A 85 -0.38 1.73 -7.77
C ALA A 85 -0.51 0.30 -7.22
N PRO A 86 -0.26 -0.01 -5.94
CA PRO A 86 -0.47 -1.37 -5.41
C PRO A 86 -1.93 -1.81 -5.51
N PHE A 87 -2.90 -0.92 -5.31
CA PHE A 87 -4.31 -1.24 -5.48
C PHE A 87 -4.64 -1.61 -6.93
N VAL A 88 -4.24 -0.81 -7.91
CA VAL A 88 -4.50 -1.08 -9.33
C VAL A 88 -3.83 -2.38 -9.78
N THR A 89 -2.59 -2.61 -9.37
CA THR A 89 -1.87 -3.86 -9.67
C THR A 89 -2.62 -5.08 -9.13
N ALA A 90 -3.10 -5.03 -7.90
CA ALA A 90 -3.88 -6.11 -7.30
C ALA A 90 -5.20 -6.37 -8.06
N ILE A 91 -5.94 -5.32 -8.40
CA ILE A 91 -7.19 -5.44 -9.17
C ILE A 91 -6.95 -6.04 -10.57
N GLN A 92 -5.88 -5.65 -11.24
CA GLN A 92 -5.51 -6.23 -12.55
C GLN A 92 -5.17 -7.71 -12.45
N GLN A 93 -4.71 -8.17 -11.31
CA GLN A 93 -4.45 -9.58 -11.01
C GLN A 93 -5.70 -10.34 -10.50
N GLY A 94 -6.86 -9.68 -10.46
CA GLY A 94 -8.13 -10.28 -10.09
C GLY A 94 -8.43 -10.26 -8.59
N ALA A 95 -7.70 -9.46 -7.78
CA ALA A 95 -7.97 -9.31 -6.35
C ALA A 95 -9.39 -8.73 -6.12
N PRO A 96 -10.20 -9.30 -5.21
CA PRO A 96 -11.57 -8.87 -4.95
C PRO A 96 -11.61 -7.64 -4.01
N LEU A 97 -10.76 -6.65 -4.28
CA LEU A 97 -10.66 -5.44 -3.47
C LEU A 97 -11.53 -4.32 -4.05
N LYS A 98 -11.94 -3.39 -3.19
CA LYS A 98 -12.72 -2.21 -3.58
C LYS A 98 -12.14 -0.95 -2.94
N MET A 99 -11.99 0.11 -3.73
CA MET A 99 -11.72 1.44 -3.19
C MET A 99 -13.04 2.04 -2.69
N VAL A 100 -13.11 2.36 -1.41
CA VAL A 100 -14.32 2.92 -0.78
C VAL A 100 -14.23 4.43 -0.58
N SER A 101 -13.01 4.98 -0.52
CA SER A 101 -12.78 6.42 -0.34
C SER A 101 -11.38 6.80 -0.78
N VAL A 102 -11.17 8.10 -1.06
CA VAL A 102 -9.85 8.71 -1.22
C VAL A 102 -9.50 9.39 0.11
N ALA A 103 -8.51 8.85 0.83
CA ALA A 103 -8.09 9.38 2.13
C ALA A 103 -7.29 10.68 1.97
N VAL A 104 -6.45 10.77 0.94
CA VAL A 104 -5.57 11.93 0.68
C VAL A 104 -5.16 11.97 -0.79
N VAL A 105 -4.93 13.17 -1.29
CA VAL A 105 -4.23 13.43 -2.56
C VAL A 105 -2.91 14.10 -2.21
N TYR A 106 -1.80 13.60 -2.75
CA TYR A 106 -0.48 14.14 -2.45
C TYR A 106 0.46 14.01 -3.65
N GLU A 107 1.50 14.84 -3.64
CA GLU A 107 2.53 14.91 -4.66
C GLU A 107 3.91 14.81 -3.96
N ALA A 108 4.35 13.64 -3.60
CA ALA A 108 5.67 13.46 -3.00
C ALA A 108 6.13 12.01 -3.11
N ASN A 109 6.79 11.69 -4.20
CA ASN A 109 7.51 10.43 -4.40
C ASN A 109 8.87 10.79 -4.97
N ASP A 110 9.77 11.26 -4.12
CA ASP A 110 11.07 11.73 -4.53
C ASP A 110 12.06 10.55 -4.66
N CYS A 111 12.88 10.61 -5.70
CA CYS A 111 14.05 9.76 -5.84
C CYS A 111 15.28 10.59 -5.50
N PHE A 112 15.94 10.26 -4.38
CA PHE A 112 17.10 10.96 -3.86
C PHE A 112 18.38 10.32 -4.40
N VAL A 113 19.22 11.11 -5.05
CA VAL A 113 20.57 10.72 -5.47
C VAL A 113 21.55 11.02 -4.35
N LYS A 114 22.45 10.08 -4.07
CA LYS A 114 23.50 10.20 -3.06
C LYS A 114 24.37 11.43 -3.29
N ASP A 115 24.58 12.20 -2.23
CA ASP A 115 25.54 13.32 -2.27
C ASP A 115 26.96 12.85 -2.64
N GLY A 116 27.69 13.71 -3.34
CA GLY A 116 29.05 13.42 -3.79
C GLY A 116 29.17 12.68 -5.12
N LEU A 117 28.06 12.15 -5.68
CA LEU A 117 28.09 11.53 -7.01
C LEU A 117 28.06 12.56 -8.15
N GLY A 118 27.65 13.80 -7.88
CA GLY A 118 27.55 14.84 -8.91
C GLY A 118 26.42 14.63 -9.93
N ILE A 119 25.55 13.66 -9.71
CA ILE A 119 24.44 13.34 -10.61
C ILE A 119 23.26 14.25 -10.32
N THR A 120 22.71 14.83 -11.37
CA THR A 120 21.56 15.74 -11.37
C THR A 120 20.65 15.41 -12.55
N SER A 121 19.53 16.08 -12.68
CA SER A 121 18.66 15.94 -13.85
C SER A 121 19.37 16.24 -15.19
N ALA A 122 20.43 17.05 -15.20
CA ALA A 122 21.16 17.43 -16.41
C ALA A 122 22.10 16.30 -16.93
N ASN A 123 22.52 15.39 -16.06
CA ASN A 123 23.41 14.28 -16.39
C ASN A 123 22.89 12.93 -15.82
N ALA A 124 21.57 12.77 -15.79
CA ALA A 124 20.91 11.62 -15.17
C ALA A 124 21.29 10.26 -15.78
N SER A 125 21.77 10.23 -17.04
CA SER A 125 22.32 9.02 -17.67
C SER A 125 23.52 8.42 -16.90
N GLU A 126 24.18 9.17 -16.02
CA GLU A 126 25.19 8.64 -15.12
C GLU A 126 24.64 7.68 -14.05
N LEU A 127 23.30 7.56 -13.91
CA LEU A 127 22.63 6.52 -13.13
C LEU A 127 22.65 5.14 -13.82
N GLU A 128 22.89 5.09 -15.12
CA GLU A 128 22.99 3.84 -15.86
C GLU A 128 24.11 2.97 -15.30
N GLY A 129 23.84 1.67 -15.18
CA GLY A 129 24.75 0.71 -14.58
C GLY A 129 24.85 0.76 -13.04
N LYS A 130 24.18 1.71 -12.37
CA LYS A 130 24.22 1.83 -10.90
C LYS A 130 23.12 1.01 -10.22
N THR A 131 23.32 0.76 -8.93
CA THR A 131 22.30 0.16 -8.04
C THR A 131 21.41 1.24 -7.48
N VAL A 132 20.10 1.02 -7.53
CA VAL A 132 19.07 1.94 -7.02
C VAL A 132 18.07 1.18 -6.18
N ALA A 133 17.62 1.79 -5.08
CA ALA A 133 16.58 1.22 -4.21
C ALA A 133 15.21 1.80 -4.58
N VAL A 134 14.25 0.92 -4.84
CA VAL A 134 12.89 1.31 -5.20
C VAL A 134 11.91 0.35 -4.53
N PRO A 135 10.91 0.82 -3.79
CA PRO A 135 9.85 -0.05 -3.28
C PRO A 135 8.92 -0.43 -4.45
N LEU A 136 9.15 -1.61 -5.03
CA LEU A 136 8.52 -2.05 -6.27
C LEU A 136 6.99 -2.13 -6.14
N ASN A 137 6.29 -1.92 -7.25
CA ASN A 137 4.83 -1.91 -7.35
C ASN A 137 4.12 -0.88 -6.46
N THR A 138 4.83 0.12 -5.99
CA THR A 138 4.28 1.25 -5.22
C THR A 138 4.15 2.51 -6.07
N MET A 139 3.64 3.59 -5.47
CA MET A 139 3.63 4.91 -6.13
C MET A 139 5.05 5.44 -6.36
N ALA A 140 6.02 5.10 -5.50
CA ALA A 140 7.42 5.48 -5.71
C ALA A 140 8.03 4.76 -6.93
N ASP A 141 7.71 3.49 -7.15
CA ASP A 141 8.13 2.77 -8.37
C ASP A 141 7.51 3.42 -9.63
N PHE A 142 6.23 3.75 -9.58
CA PHE A 142 5.57 4.46 -10.68
C PHE A 142 6.26 5.80 -10.97
N SER A 143 6.53 6.60 -9.93
CA SER A 143 7.23 7.88 -10.03
C SER A 143 8.64 7.71 -10.56
N PHE A 144 9.41 6.74 -10.03
CA PHE A 144 10.75 6.40 -10.51
C PHE A 144 10.76 6.16 -12.01
N ARG A 145 9.90 5.26 -12.51
CA ARG A 145 9.82 4.95 -13.95
C ARG A 145 9.47 6.17 -14.80
N LYS A 146 8.59 7.03 -14.30
CA LYS A 146 8.23 8.28 -14.97
C LYS A 146 9.38 9.29 -15.01
N GLN A 147 10.11 9.44 -13.89
CA GLN A 147 11.26 10.31 -13.82
C GLN A 147 12.39 9.83 -14.73
N MET A 148 12.73 8.54 -14.70
CA MET A 148 13.77 7.98 -15.57
C MET A 148 13.42 8.12 -17.04
N ALA A 149 12.17 7.87 -17.42
CA ALA A 149 11.70 8.10 -18.78
C ALA A 149 11.75 9.58 -19.20
N ALA A 150 11.43 10.51 -18.31
CA ALA A 150 11.49 11.94 -18.58
C ALA A 150 12.92 12.47 -18.69
N LEU A 151 13.88 11.79 -18.05
CA LEU A 151 15.32 12.11 -18.06
C LEU A 151 16.10 11.31 -19.11
N ASP A 152 15.43 10.53 -19.95
CA ASP A 152 16.01 9.67 -21.01
C ASP A 152 17.08 8.70 -20.48
N VAL A 153 16.83 8.09 -19.29
CA VAL A 153 17.72 7.13 -18.63
C VAL A 153 17.31 5.70 -18.99
N ASP A 154 18.26 4.90 -19.48
CA ASP A 154 18.04 3.48 -19.75
C ASP A 154 18.05 2.65 -18.46
N MET A 155 16.86 2.41 -17.93
CA MET A 155 16.68 1.59 -16.71
C MET A 155 17.10 0.12 -16.89
N SER A 156 17.21 -0.40 -18.12
CA SER A 156 17.60 -1.79 -18.36
C SER A 156 19.04 -2.09 -17.95
N THR A 157 19.86 -1.06 -17.82
CA THR A 157 21.26 -1.15 -17.38
C THR A 157 21.41 -1.07 -15.87
N MET A 158 20.37 -0.63 -15.14
CA MET A 158 20.40 -0.41 -13.70
C MET A 158 20.16 -1.72 -12.93
N THR A 159 20.73 -1.82 -11.74
CA THR A 159 20.36 -2.84 -10.76
C THR A 159 19.30 -2.25 -9.82
N ILE A 160 18.04 -2.62 -10.03
CA ILE A 160 16.94 -2.13 -9.18
C ILE A 160 16.74 -3.14 -8.05
N VAL A 161 16.90 -2.70 -6.80
CA VAL A 161 16.66 -3.49 -5.60
C VAL A 161 15.34 -3.08 -4.94
N ASP A 162 14.52 -4.08 -4.62
CA ASP A 162 13.25 -3.85 -3.92
C ASP A 162 13.53 -3.61 -2.43
N GLN A 163 13.30 -2.38 -1.99
CA GLN A 163 13.50 -2.00 -0.59
C GLN A 163 12.37 -1.10 -0.12
N ALA A 164 11.90 -1.33 1.11
CA ALA A 164 11.00 -0.40 1.78
C ALA A 164 11.67 0.98 1.96
N PRO A 165 10.90 2.08 2.05
CA PRO A 165 11.46 3.44 2.12
C PRO A 165 12.53 3.64 3.21
N ALA A 166 12.33 3.07 4.41
CA ALA A 166 13.29 3.17 5.51
C ALA A 166 14.62 2.46 5.16
N ASP A 167 14.55 1.25 4.58
CA ASP A 167 15.74 0.48 4.17
C ASP A 167 16.46 1.17 3.01
N GLY A 168 15.70 1.74 2.05
CA GLY A 168 16.25 2.54 0.96
C GLY A 168 17.00 3.78 1.45
N ALA A 169 16.48 4.47 2.47
CA ALA A 169 17.16 5.61 3.09
C ALA A 169 18.47 5.20 3.78
N VAL A 170 18.50 4.05 4.46
CA VAL A 170 19.72 3.49 5.06
C VAL A 170 20.75 3.12 3.98
N SER A 171 20.31 2.42 2.92
CA SER A 171 21.19 2.03 1.80
C SER A 171 21.73 3.25 1.04
N LEU A 172 20.96 4.34 0.97
CA LEU A 172 21.44 5.61 0.42
C LEU A 172 22.50 6.23 1.34
N ALA A 173 22.27 6.21 2.65
CA ALA A 173 23.18 6.79 3.63
C ALA A 173 24.55 6.08 3.67
N ASP A 174 24.57 4.74 3.62
CA ASP A 174 25.80 3.94 3.63
C ASP A 174 26.49 3.85 2.25
N GLY A 175 25.81 4.28 1.16
CA GLY A 175 26.35 4.28 -0.19
C GLY A 175 26.21 2.95 -0.93
N SER A 176 25.45 2.00 -0.41
CA SER A 176 25.13 0.73 -1.09
C SER A 176 24.33 0.96 -2.38
N VAL A 177 23.57 2.06 -2.44
CA VAL A 177 22.83 2.48 -3.62
C VAL A 177 23.19 3.91 -4.01
N ALA A 178 23.17 4.19 -5.31
CA ALA A 178 23.40 5.52 -5.84
C ALA A 178 22.16 6.44 -5.73
N MET A 179 20.98 5.84 -5.72
CA MET A 179 19.71 6.53 -5.62
C MET A 179 18.69 5.68 -4.85
N ALA A 180 17.83 6.32 -4.08
CA ALA A 180 16.70 5.67 -3.45
C ALA A 180 15.41 6.46 -3.68
N CYS A 181 14.34 5.78 -4.12
CA CYS A 181 13.02 6.37 -4.28
C CYS A 181 12.19 6.12 -3.03
N ILE A 182 11.65 7.16 -2.44
CA ILE A 182 11.18 7.16 -1.06
C ILE A 182 9.81 7.83 -0.96
N PHE A 183 8.99 7.32 -0.07
CA PHE A 183 7.82 7.99 0.48
C PHE A 183 7.85 7.91 2.01
N GLY A 184 7.05 8.73 2.66
CA GLY A 184 7.02 8.81 4.13
C GLY A 184 7.93 9.90 4.68
N GLY A 185 7.47 10.57 5.74
CA GLY A 185 8.13 11.76 6.25
C GLY A 185 9.49 11.51 6.88
N ALA A 186 9.64 10.45 7.67
CA ALA A 186 10.90 10.13 8.35
C ALA A 186 11.95 9.64 7.36
N SER A 187 11.59 8.73 6.46
CA SER A 187 12.49 8.18 5.44
C SER A 187 12.93 9.24 4.43
N ALA A 188 12.00 10.10 3.97
CA ALA A 188 12.34 11.21 3.06
C ALA A 188 13.27 12.24 3.73
N LYS A 189 13.05 12.53 5.01
CA LYS A 189 13.95 13.40 5.77
C LYS A 189 15.36 12.79 5.85
N ALA A 190 15.46 11.52 6.22
CA ALA A 190 16.75 10.82 6.34
C ALA A 190 17.50 10.78 4.99
N ALA A 191 16.79 10.50 3.89
CA ALA A 191 17.36 10.53 2.55
C ALA A 191 17.83 11.93 2.14
N GLY A 192 17.07 12.97 2.49
CA GLY A 192 17.42 14.37 2.22
C GLY A 192 18.63 14.88 2.99
N GLU A 193 19.03 14.22 4.07
CA GLU A 193 20.27 14.53 4.82
C GLU A 193 21.54 14.05 4.11
N VAL A 194 21.42 13.09 3.17
CA VAL A 194 22.57 12.41 2.51
C VAL A 194 22.45 12.39 0.99
N GLY A 195 21.42 12.97 0.44
CA GLY A 195 21.13 13.01 -0.99
C GLY A 195 20.18 14.16 -1.36
N LYS A 196 19.98 14.32 -2.67
CA LYS A 196 19.09 15.35 -3.21
C LYS A 196 18.10 14.75 -4.21
N PRO A 197 16.87 15.25 -4.29
CA PRO A 197 15.93 14.84 -5.34
C PRO A 197 16.54 15.03 -6.73
N ILE A 198 16.33 14.05 -7.62
CA ILE A 198 16.83 14.11 -9.01
C ILE A 198 15.98 15.07 -9.86
N MET A 199 14.70 15.26 -9.49
CA MET A 199 13.76 16.17 -10.14
C MET A 199 13.00 16.99 -9.11
#